data_5b84639827f5b6eefb3becf88050c47f
#
_entry.id   5b84639827f5b6eefb3becf88050c47f
#
_cell.length_a   1.000
_cell.length_b   1.000
_cell.length_c   1.000
_cell.angle_alpha   90.00
_cell.angle_beta   90.00
_cell.angle_gamma   90.00
#
_symmetry.space_group_name_H-M   'P 1'
#
loop_
_entity.id
_entity.type
_entity.pdbx_description
1 polymer ?
#
loop_
_entity_poly.entity_id
_entity_poly.type
_entity_poly.pdbx_seq_one_letter_code
_entity_poly.pdbx_strand_id
1 'polypeptide(L)'
;RIDGKLIANRLEPGKRPRSSMAPTIVLKDGRPIIIIGSPGGSNIISFVVNSIIALLEWDMNIQEAVSHPHAINKWGKFEIEESLYSSNLENSLKAMGYDTKIRKYYSGLNGIYIDTEIYGGSDPRREGIALGN
;
A
#
# COMPACT_ATOMS: atom_id res chain seq x y z
N ARG A 1 1.25 -14.67 -24.51
CA ARG A 1 -0.11 -14.78 -25.08
C ARG A 1 -1.03 -15.42 -24.06
N ILE A 2 -2.26 -15.00 -24.00
CA ILE A 2 -3.34 -15.65 -23.26
C ILE A 2 -4.39 -16.07 -24.31
N ASP A 3 -4.75 -17.34 -24.34
CA ASP A 3 -5.67 -17.93 -25.31
C ASP A 3 -5.33 -17.58 -26.78
N GLY A 4 -4.04 -17.63 -27.14
CA GLY A 4 -3.54 -17.27 -28.46
C GLY A 4 -3.53 -15.77 -28.78
N LYS A 5 -4.16 -14.92 -27.96
CA LYS A 5 -4.20 -13.47 -28.16
C LYS A 5 -2.99 -12.78 -27.55
N LEU A 6 -2.56 -11.69 -28.17
CA LEU A 6 -1.50 -10.85 -27.65
C LEU A 6 -1.99 -10.13 -26.38
N ILE A 7 -1.23 -10.24 -25.28
CA ILE A 7 -1.54 -9.51 -24.04
C ILE A 7 -1.24 -8.02 -24.19
N ALA A 8 -2.06 -7.18 -23.55
CA ALA A 8 -1.91 -5.73 -23.63
C ALA A 8 -0.53 -5.24 -23.15
N ASN A 9 0.03 -5.85 -22.11
CA ASN A 9 1.32 -5.46 -21.51
C ASN A 9 2.52 -6.26 -22.08
N ARG A 10 2.47 -6.74 -23.34
CA ARG A 10 3.61 -7.41 -23.99
C ARG A 10 4.75 -6.43 -24.29
N LEU A 11 5.96 -6.96 -24.34
CA LEU A 11 7.11 -6.23 -24.86
C LEU A 11 6.93 -5.99 -26.37
N GLU A 12 7.13 -4.74 -26.79
CA GLU A 12 7.00 -4.31 -28.17
C GLU A 12 7.75 -2.99 -28.38
N PRO A 13 8.47 -2.80 -29.50
CA PRO A 13 9.16 -1.53 -29.78
C PRO A 13 8.22 -0.33 -29.74
N GLY A 14 8.66 0.76 -29.10
CA GLY A 14 7.90 2.00 -28.99
C GLY A 14 6.75 1.95 -27.96
N LYS A 15 6.56 0.85 -27.25
CA LYS A 15 5.50 0.68 -26.29
C LYS A 15 5.99 0.89 -24.85
N ARG A 16 5.25 1.68 -24.08
CA ARG A 16 5.53 1.85 -22.63
C ARG A 16 5.01 0.65 -21.84
N PRO A 17 5.78 0.14 -20.86
CA PRO A 17 5.29 -0.88 -19.96
C PRO A 17 4.17 -0.32 -19.06
N ARG A 18 3.26 -1.20 -18.63
CA ARG A 18 2.33 -0.85 -17.55
C ARG A 18 3.12 -0.65 -16.26
N SER A 19 2.87 0.45 -15.57
CA SER A 19 3.47 0.75 -14.26
C SER A 19 2.37 1.03 -13.24
N SER A 20 2.59 0.56 -12.00
CA SER A 20 1.82 0.92 -10.81
C SER A 20 2.72 1.63 -9.78
N MET A 21 3.91 2.08 -10.18
CA MET A 21 4.79 2.85 -9.30
C MET A 21 4.05 4.11 -8.83
N ALA A 22 4.06 4.32 -7.52
CA ALA A 22 3.37 5.43 -6.86
C ALA A 22 4.24 6.03 -5.74
N PRO A 23 5.46 6.50 -6.05
CA PRO A 23 6.21 7.30 -5.08
C PRO A 23 5.43 8.58 -4.82
N THR A 24 5.16 8.88 -3.55
CA THR A 24 4.26 9.96 -3.18
C THR A 24 4.92 10.93 -2.21
N ILE A 25 4.73 12.22 -2.43
CA ILE A 25 5.09 13.30 -1.51
C ILE A 25 3.83 14.09 -1.22
N VAL A 26 3.45 14.16 0.06
CA VAL A 26 2.33 14.99 0.53
C VAL A 26 2.88 16.32 1.01
N LEU A 27 2.27 17.41 0.55
CA LEU A 27 2.64 18.77 0.93
C LEU A 27 1.54 19.39 1.79
N LYS A 28 1.94 20.16 2.80
CA LYS A 28 1.07 21.06 3.56
C LYS A 28 1.71 22.45 3.53
N ASP A 29 0.96 23.43 3.08
CA ASP A 29 1.43 24.81 2.91
C ASP A 29 2.75 24.92 2.09
N GLY A 30 2.85 24.09 1.03
CA GLY A 30 4.02 24.05 0.14
C GLY A 30 5.25 23.32 0.70
N ARG A 31 5.16 22.74 1.89
CA ARG A 31 6.26 21.98 2.54
C ARG A 31 5.96 20.50 2.55
N PRO A 32 6.93 19.61 2.29
CA PRO A 32 6.71 18.18 2.39
C PRO A 32 6.46 17.78 3.85
N ILE A 33 5.41 17.00 4.08
CA ILE A 33 5.07 16.42 5.38
C ILE A 33 5.11 14.90 5.36
N ILE A 34 4.90 14.25 4.21
CA ILE A 34 5.03 12.80 4.06
C ILE A 34 5.77 12.51 2.76
N ILE A 35 6.75 11.61 2.83
CA ILE A 35 7.43 11.03 1.67
C ILE A 35 7.31 9.52 1.82
N ILE A 36 6.66 8.83 0.86
CA ILE A 36 6.37 7.40 1.02
C ILE A 36 6.40 6.67 -0.32
N GLY A 37 6.82 5.43 -0.28
CA GLY A 37 6.81 4.53 -1.42
C GLY A 37 6.87 3.06 -1.01
N SER A 38 6.54 2.17 -1.95
CA SER A 38 6.54 0.72 -1.72
C SER A 38 6.86 -0.04 -3.00
N PRO A 39 7.54 -1.16 -2.98
CA PRO A 39 7.42 -2.21 -3.97
C PRO A 39 6.08 -2.95 -3.78
N GLY A 40 5.64 -3.75 -4.77
CA GLY A 40 4.42 -4.57 -4.60
C GLY A 40 3.57 -4.71 -5.87
N GLY A 41 4.12 -4.34 -7.03
CA GLY A 41 3.43 -4.46 -8.32
C GLY A 41 2.09 -3.71 -8.32
N SER A 42 1.01 -4.37 -8.73
CA SER A 42 -0.32 -3.74 -8.82
C SER A 42 -0.96 -3.35 -7.48
N ASN A 43 -0.35 -3.71 -6.35
CA ASN A 43 -0.84 -3.35 -5.00
C ASN A 43 -0.20 -2.07 -4.46
N ILE A 44 0.86 -1.56 -5.10
CA ILE A 44 1.62 -0.40 -4.62
C ILE A 44 0.71 0.79 -4.29
N ILE A 45 -0.22 1.11 -5.20
CA ILE A 45 -1.14 2.25 -5.03
C ILE A 45 -1.95 2.09 -3.74
N SER A 46 -2.51 0.89 -3.50
CA SER A 46 -3.31 0.61 -2.31
C SER A 46 -2.47 0.65 -1.03
N PHE A 47 -1.24 0.14 -1.06
CA PHE A 47 -0.32 0.21 0.07
C PHE A 47 -0.04 1.65 0.47
N VAL A 48 0.33 2.47 -0.50
CA VAL A 48 0.65 3.89 -0.27
C VAL A 48 -0.57 4.67 0.22
N VAL A 49 -1.74 4.48 -0.42
CA VAL A 49 -2.99 5.15 -0.01
C VAL A 49 -3.38 4.79 1.42
N ASN A 50 -3.38 3.50 1.78
CA ASN A 50 -3.75 3.06 3.13
C ASN A 50 -2.82 3.67 4.20
N SER A 51 -1.50 3.71 3.93
CA SER A 51 -0.55 4.31 4.87
C SER A 51 -0.71 5.83 5.00
N ILE A 52 -1.03 6.53 3.91
CA ILE A 52 -1.31 7.97 3.97
C ILE A 52 -2.58 8.24 4.80
N ILE A 53 -3.64 7.45 4.61
CA ILE A 53 -4.87 7.55 5.41
C ILE A 53 -4.57 7.26 6.89
N ALA A 54 -3.77 6.23 7.18
CA ALA A 54 -3.38 5.89 8.53
C ALA A 54 -2.65 7.03 9.25
N LEU A 55 -1.77 7.75 8.53
CA LEU A 55 -1.05 8.92 9.04
C LEU A 55 -1.95 10.15 9.23
N LEU A 56 -2.89 10.40 8.31
CA LEU A 56 -3.64 11.65 8.28
C LEU A 56 -4.98 11.57 9.03
N GLU A 57 -5.59 10.38 9.12
CA GLU A 57 -6.96 10.21 9.63
C GLU A 57 -7.04 9.30 10.85
N TRP A 58 -6.03 8.45 11.11
CA TRP A 58 -6.08 7.47 12.19
C TRP A 58 -5.06 7.75 13.30
N ASP A 59 -4.41 8.91 13.28
CA ASP A 59 -3.39 9.35 14.26
C ASP A 59 -2.25 8.34 14.47
N MET A 60 -1.95 7.52 13.48
CA MET A 60 -0.83 6.58 13.53
C MET A 60 0.50 7.32 13.28
N ASN A 61 1.56 6.93 13.99
CA ASN A 61 2.90 7.35 13.62
C ASN A 61 3.38 6.63 12.35
N ILE A 62 4.50 7.09 11.75
CA ILE A 62 4.99 6.56 10.48
C ILE A 62 5.32 5.06 10.54
N GLN A 63 5.89 4.57 11.65
CA GLN A 63 6.21 3.15 11.79
C GLN A 63 4.94 2.31 11.93
N GLU A 64 3.94 2.78 12.67
CA GLU A 64 2.64 2.13 12.77
C GLU A 64 1.94 2.06 11.41
N ALA A 65 1.92 3.18 10.69
CA ALA A 65 1.27 3.28 9.38
C ALA A 65 1.88 2.35 8.32
N VAL A 66 3.21 2.22 8.25
CA VAL A 66 3.85 1.30 7.31
C VAL A 66 3.74 -0.17 7.74
N SER A 67 3.58 -0.43 9.04
CA SER A 67 3.39 -1.77 9.59
C SER A 67 1.93 -2.24 9.57
N HIS A 68 0.98 -1.31 9.35
CA HIS A 68 -0.45 -1.59 9.43
C HIS A 68 -0.85 -2.69 8.43
N PRO A 69 -1.69 -3.66 8.83
CA PRO A 69 -2.18 -4.70 7.94
C PRO A 69 -3.00 -4.17 6.78
N HIS A 70 -2.87 -4.80 5.63
CA HIS A 70 -3.53 -4.35 4.41
C HIS A 70 -4.94 -4.91 4.24
N ALA A 71 -5.87 -4.03 3.86
CA ALA A 71 -7.20 -4.36 3.39
C ALA A 71 -7.41 -3.69 2.03
N ILE A 72 -7.59 -4.47 0.97
CA ILE A 72 -7.52 -3.96 -0.40
C ILE A 72 -8.68 -4.48 -1.24
N ASN A 73 -9.40 -3.56 -1.90
CA ASN A 73 -10.29 -3.90 -3.00
C ASN A 73 -9.87 -3.14 -4.26
N LYS A 74 -9.65 -3.86 -5.34
CA LYS A 74 -9.33 -3.28 -6.66
C LYS A 74 -10.48 -3.43 -7.64
N TRP A 75 -10.89 -4.65 -7.88
CA TRP A 75 -12.00 -5.00 -8.80
C TRP A 75 -12.42 -6.45 -8.60
N GLY A 76 -12.79 -6.92 -7.55
CA GLY A 76 -13.15 -8.30 -7.27
C GLY A 76 -13.33 -8.52 -5.79
N LYS A 77 -12.75 -9.59 -5.28
CA LYS A 77 -12.85 -9.88 -3.86
C LYS A 77 -12.11 -8.83 -3.03
N PHE A 78 -12.69 -8.50 -1.88
CA PHE A 78 -12.01 -7.71 -0.88
C PHE A 78 -10.92 -8.56 -0.22
N GLU A 79 -9.66 -8.22 -0.45
CA GLU A 79 -8.52 -8.95 0.06
C GLU A 79 -8.15 -8.41 1.46
N ILE A 80 -8.17 -9.28 2.46
CA ILE A 80 -7.83 -8.98 3.85
C ILE A 80 -6.49 -9.64 4.16
N GLU A 81 -5.53 -8.88 4.69
CA GLU A 81 -4.29 -9.47 5.16
C GLU A 81 -4.55 -10.43 6.33
N GLU A 82 -3.84 -11.56 6.35
CA GLU A 82 -4.05 -12.64 7.32
C GLU A 82 -3.97 -12.12 8.77
N SER A 83 -3.07 -11.19 9.06
CA SER A 83 -2.91 -10.55 10.38
C SER A 83 -4.07 -9.63 10.79
N LEU A 84 -4.87 -9.14 9.83
CA LEU A 84 -6.05 -8.30 10.09
C LEU A 84 -7.34 -9.11 10.16
N TYR A 85 -7.30 -10.37 9.71
CA TYR A 85 -8.50 -11.18 9.59
C TYR A 85 -9.19 -11.40 10.94
N SER A 86 -10.49 -11.19 10.94
CA SER A 86 -11.42 -11.65 11.97
C SER A 86 -12.76 -12.01 11.32
N SER A 87 -13.48 -12.96 11.92
CA SER A 87 -14.82 -13.34 11.44
C SER A 87 -15.80 -12.17 11.50
N ASN A 88 -15.67 -11.27 12.46
CA ASN A 88 -16.50 -10.06 12.54
C ASN A 88 -16.26 -9.13 11.37
N LEU A 89 -15.00 -8.86 11.02
CA LEU A 89 -14.63 -8.03 9.87
C LEU A 89 -15.14 -8.66 8.57
N GLU A 90 -14.94 -9.95 8.39
CA GLU A 90 -15.41 -10.68 7.22
C GLU A 90 -16.94 -10.59 7.08
N ASN A 91 -17.69 -10.84 8.17
CA ASN A 91 -19.14 -10.75 8.17
C ASN A 91 -19.64 -9.33 7.87
N SER A 92 -18.99 -8.31 8.41
CA SER A 92 -19.32 -6.90 8.13
C SER A 92 -19.12 -6.57 6.65
N LEU A 93 -18.01 -7.02 6.06
CA LEU A 93 -17.75 -6.82 4.63
C LEU A 93 -18.75 -7.57 3.75
N LYS A 94 -19.11 -8.81 4.11
CA LYS A 94 -20.15 -9.58 3.41
C LYS A 94 -21.52 -8.91 3.51
N ALA A 95 -21.85 -8.33 4.66
CA ALA A 95 -23.10 -7.57 4.83
C ALA A 95 -23.14 -6.32 3.96
N MET A 96 -22.00 -5.73 3.63
CA MET A 96 -21.85 -4.64 2.67
C MET A 96 -21.86 -5.10 1.20
N GLY A 97 -21.98 -6.41 0.94
CA GLY A 97 -22.01 -6.97 -0.42
C GLY A 97 -20.65 -7.35 -1.00
N TYR A 98 -19.58 -7.36 -0.21
CA TYR A 98 -18.27 -7.76 -0.68
C TYR A 98 -18.03 -9.26 -0.52
N ASP A 99 -17.53 -9.89 -1.58
CA ASP A 99 -16.83 -11.17 -1.47
C ASP A 99 -15.46 -10.95 -0.85
N THR A 100 -15.05 -11.79 0.09
CA THR A 100 -13.79 -11.64 0.82
C THR A 100 -12.77 -12.71 0.44
N LYS A 101 -11.50 -12.42 0.65
CA LYS A 101 -10.39 -13.36 0.49
C LYS A 101 -9.26 -13.01 1.45
N ILE A 102 -8.79 -13.99 2.22
CA ILE A 102 -7.60 -13.85 3.05
C ILE A 102 -6.35 -13.97 2.18
N ARG A 103 -5.34 -13.12 2.45
CA ARG A 103 -4.10 -13.09 1.69
C ARG A 103 -2.90 -12.72 2.55
N LYS A 104 -1.72 -13.23 2.18
CA LYS A 104 -0.42 -12.70 2.62
C LYS A 104 0.04 -11.62 1.67
N TYR A 105 0.54 -10.53 2.22
CA TYR A 105 1.16 -9.45 1.46
C TYR A 105 2.66 -9.39 1.74
N TYR A 106 3.39 -8.92 0.75
CA TYR A 106 4.83 -8.69 0.80
C TYR A 106 5.09 -7.25 0.33
N SER A 107 4.44 -6.30 0.99
CA SER A 107 4.74 -4.89 0.83
C SER A 107 6.17 -4.59 1.31
N GLY A 108 6.63 -3.41 1.13
CA GLY A 108 7.94 -2.94 1.60
C GLY A 108 7.89 -1.42 1.64
N LEU A 109 6.89 -0.92 2.36
CA LEU A 109 6.71 0.50 2.57
C LEU A 109 7.92 1.09 3.28
N ASN A 110 8.42 2.18 2.77
CA ASN A 110 9.37 3.04 3.46
C ASN A 110 8.78 4.45 3.43
N GLY A 111 8.76 5.09 4.58
CA GLY A 111 8.16 6.40 4.72
C GLY A 111 8.97 7.32 5.63
N ILE A 112 8.83 8.61 5.36
CA ILE A 112 9.33 9.69 6.20
C ILE A 112 8.13 10.59 6.51
N TYR A 113 7.95 10.91 7.79
CA TYR A 113 7.00 11.90 8.25
C TYR A 113 7.77 13.09 8.81
N ILE A 114 7.39 14.28 8.41
CA ILE A 114 8.07 15.54 8.78
C ILE A 114 7.06 16.44 9.48
N ASP A 115 7.35 16.73 10.75
CA ASP A 115 6.64 17.75 11.54
C ASP A 115 7.67 18.66 12.20
N THR A 116 7.74 18.73 13.50
CA THR A 116 8.82 19.43 14.24
C THR A 116 10.15 18.70 14.13
N GLU A 117 10.09 17.39 13.97
CA GLU A 117 11.22 16.49 13.75
C GLU A 117 10.98 15.63 12.52
N ILE A 118 11.98 14.84 12.14
CA ILE A 118 11.92 13.90 11.00
C ILE A 118 11.84 12.48 11.56
N TYR A 119 10.77 11.77 11.20
CA TYR A 119 10.50 10.41 11.62
C TYR A 119 10.56 9.48 10.42
N GLY A 120 11.25 8.35 10.57
CA GLY A 120 11.32 7.31 9.56
C GLY A 120 10.56 6.04 9.95
N GLY A 121 10.00 5.34 8.98
CA GLY A 121 9.36 4.04 9.17
C GLY A 121 9.71 3.07 8.05
N SER A 122 9.93 1.80 8.40
CA SER A 122 10.20 0.72 7.46
C SER A 122 9.26 -0.47 7.70
N ASP A 123 8.71 -1.00 6.62
CA ASP A 123 7.75 -2.12 6.64
C ASP A 123 8.43 -3.41 7.14
N PRO A 124 7.92 -4.02 8.23
CA PRO A 124 8.51 -5.24 8.80
C PRO A 124 8.34 -6.49 7.91
N ARG A 125 7.58 -6.41 6.81
CA ARG A 125 7.42 -7.52 5.85
C ARG A 125 8.63 -7.71 4.95
N ARG A 126 9.59 -6.78 4.98
CA ARG A 126 10.87 -6.84 4.29
C ARG A 126 12.01 -6.37 5.17
N GLU A 127 13.22 -6.66 4.73
CA GLU A 127 14.42 -6.10 5.36
C GLU A 127 14.46 -4.59 5.19
N GLY A 128 14.77 -3.90 6.27
CA GLY A 128 14.90 -2.44 6.29
C GLY A 128 14.83 -1.91 7.72
N ILE A 129 15.43 -0.76 7.92
CA ILE A 129 15.41 -0.04 9.19
C ILE A 129 15.45 1.46 8.89
N ALA A 130 14.69 2.24 9.65
CA ALA A 130 14.86 3.69 9.69
C ALA A 130 15.91 4.02 10.75
N LEU A 131 16.96 4.75 10.36
CA LEU A 131 18.00 5.22 11.24
C LEU A 131 17.99 6.75 11.25
N GLY A 132 18.16 7.35 12.42
CA GLY A 132 18.29 8.78 12.61
C GLY A 132 19.34 9.09 13.68
N ASN A 133 19.83 10.32 13.68
CA ASN A 133 20.73 10.85 14.70
C ASN A 133 19.92 11.62 15.72
#